data_1b4e29d59d64a99d21e4598492d84858
#
_entry.id   1b4e29d59d64a99d21e4598492d84858
#
_cell.length_a   1.000
_cell.length_b   1.000
_cell.length_c   1.000
_cell.angle_alpha   90.00
_cell.angle_beta   90.00
_cell.angle_gamma   90.00
#
_symmetry.space_group_name_H-M   'P 1'
#
loop_
_entity.id
_entity.type
_entity.pdbx_description
1 polymer ?
#
loop_
_entity_poly.entity_id
_entity_poly.type
_entity_poly.pdbx_seq_one_letter_code
_entity_poly.pdbx_strand_id
1 'polypeptide(L)'
;MRSFAHYISKHLISFATFILILLFLNAVVFGLTFQKVVTEDYGTSSPHPMLEMTAAAATPERLSDDAAQKLRQNHIWAIYLNADGQCYWSVDLPDEVPKSYTIQDVALFSKGYIEDYPVFVWNTDDGLLILGYPKDSYTKLTSNYYSISALRRLPVFVLGMLGLDVLCLFCAYYFCKRKIIRNTEPIVSAVETLADGKPVSLHISGELSDIASSVNKASSILNRQNEARAN
;
A
#
# COMPACT_ATOMS: atom_id res chain seq x y z
N MET A 1 32.66 11.73 28.56
CA MET A 1 31.25 11.26 28.64
C MET A 1 30.30 12.00 27.68
N ARG A 2 30.45 13.32 27.46
CA ARG A 2 29.59 14.05 26.47
C ARG A 2 29.74 13.55 25.05
N SER A 3 30.93 13.20 24.59
CA SER A 3 31.22 12.70 23.23
C SER A 3 30.57 11.34 22.93
N PHE A 4 30.58 10.41 23.88
CA PHE A 4 29.94 9.09 23.71
C PHE A 4 28.41 9.19 23.67
N ALA A 5 27.80 10.05 24.52
CA ALA A 5 26.37 10.30 24.47
C ALA A 5 25.97 10.94 23.14
N HIS A 6 26.77 11.85 22.61
CA HIS A 6 26.56 12.45 21.30
C HIS A 6 26.63 11.43 20.15
N TYR A 7 27.62 10.52 20.19
CA TYR A 7 27.75 9.43 19.23
C TYR A 7 26.49 8.53 19.18
N ILE A 8 26.01 8.09 20.37
CA ILE A 8 24.79 7.27 20.45
C ILE A 8 23.56 8.05 19.95
N SER A 9 23.38 9.31 20.40
CA SER A 9 22.25 10.15 19.97
C SER A 9 22.23 10.33 18.46
N LYS A 10 23.36 10.55 17.82
CA LYS A 10 23.46 10.71 16.36
C LYS A 10 23.01 9.45 15.63
N HIS A 11 23.40 8.24 16.10
CA HIS A 11 22.95 7.00 15.51
C HIS A 11 21.45 6.74 15.73
N LEU A 12 20.92 7.08 16.92
CA LEU A 12 19.50 6.98 17.21
C LEU A 12 18.67 7.92 16.33
N ILE A 13 19.12 9.18 16.19
CA ILE A 13 18.46 10.17 15.32
C ILE A 13 18.50 9.69 13.86
N SER A 14 19.64 9.20 13.37
CA SER A 14 19.78 8.66 12.02
C SER A 14 18.83 7.50 11.78
N PHE A 15 18.69 6.59 12.75
CA PHE A 15 17.78 5.45 12.66
C PHE A 15 16.30 5.89 12.69
N ALA A 16 15.96 6.83 13.58
CA ALA A 16 14.62 7.40 13.62
C ALA A 16 14.26 8.13 12.31
N THR A 17 15.20 8.89 11.75
CA THR A 17 15.00 9.56 10.45
C THR A 17 14.80 8.54 9.33
N PHE A 18 15.55 7.43 9.35
CA PHE A 18 15.35 6.34 8.38
C PHE A 18 13.94 5.74 8.48
N ILE A 19 13.44 5.48 9.69
CA ILE A 19 12.08 4.98 9.91
C ILE A 19 11.04 5.96 9.37
N LEU A 20 11.20 7.25 9.63
CA LEU A 20 10.27 8.28 9.12
C LEU A 20 10.26 8.35 7.60
N ILE A 21 11.43 8.25 6.95
CA ILE A 21 11.54 8.20 5.48
C ILE A 21 10.84 6.94 4.94
N LEU A 22 11.03 5.79 5.58
CA LEU A 22 10.39 4.52 5.19
C LEU A 22 8.86 4.62 5.29
N LEU A 23 8.34 5.15 6.40
CA LEU A 23 6.91 5.36 6.58
C LEU A 23 6.32 6.33 5.56
N PHE A 24 7.04 7.43 5.26
CA PHE A 24 6.64 8.37 4.22
C PHE A 24 6.60 7.72 2.84
N LEU A 25 7.64 6.95 2.49
CA LEU A 25 7.71 6.22 1.23
C LEU A 25 6.53 5.24 1.09
N ASN A 26 6.22 4.50 2.16
CA ASN A 26 5.08 3.59 2.19
C ASN A 26 3.75 4.32 1.97
N ALA A 27 3.54 5.46 2.63
CA ALA A 27 2.34 6.24 2.43
C ALA A 27 2.19 6.72 0.97
N VAL A 28 3.29 7.14 0.33
CA VAL A 28 3.32 7.54 -1.09
C VAL A 28 3.03 6.34 -2.00
N VAL A 29 3.72 5.22 -1.81
CA VAL A 29 3.52 4.00 -2.63
C VAL A 29 2.11 3.48 -2.46
N PHE A 30 1.59 3.44 -1.22
CA PHE A 30 0.21 3.04 -0.95
C PHE A 30 -0.78 3.97 -1.66
N GLY A 31 -0.61 5.28 -1.53
CA GLY A 31 -1.48 6.27 -2.18
C GLY A 31 -1.52 6.13 -3.70
N LEU A 32 -0.33 6.01 -4.34
CA LEU A 32 -0.22 5.84 -5.79
C LEU A 32 -0.82 4.51 -6.26
N THR A 33 -0.57 3.42 -5.53
CA THR A 33 -1.11 2.10 -5.89
C THR A 33 -2.61 2.05 -5.65
N PHE A 34 -3.11 2.62 -4.58
CA PHE A 34 -4.53 2.72 -4.30
C PHE A 34 -5.24 3.53 -5.38
N GLN A 35 -4.69 4.70 -5.74
CA GLN A 35 -5.21 5.52 -6.83
C GLN A 35 -5.24 4.73 -8.15
N LYS A 36 -4.16 4.03 -8.49
CA LYS A 36 -4.08 3.22 -9.71
C LYS A 36 -5.12 2.09 -9.71
N VAL A 37 -5.25 1.34 -8.62
CA VAL A 37 -6.24 0.26 -8.48
C VAL A 37 -7.66 0.80 -8.60
N VAL A 38 -7.96 1.94 -7.96
CA VAL A 38 -9.29 2.57 -8.05
C VAL A 38 -9.56 3.10 -9.46
N THR A 39 -8.56 3.69 -10.15
CA THR A 39 -8.73 4.24 -11.50
C THR A 39 -8.70 3.19 -12.60
N GLU A 40 -7.97 2.09 -12.45
CA GLU A 40 -7.97 0.97 -13.43
C GLU A 40 -9.31 0.22 -13.44
N ASP A 41 -10.00 0.12 -12.30
CA ASP A 41 -11.38 -0.38 -12.26
C ASP A 41 -12.40 0.60 -12.91
N TYR A 42 -11.99 1.86 -13.18
CA TYR A 42 -12.70 2.82 -14.04
C TYR A 42 -12.24 2.74 -15.51
N GLY A 43 -11.75 1.59 -15.97
CA GLY A 43 -11.45 1.34 -17.37
C GLY A 43 -12.67 1.41 -18.27
N THR A 44 -12.49 1.13 -19.55
CA THR A 44 -13.56 1.20 -20.58
C THR A 44 -14.79 0.33 -20.29
N SER A 45 -14.67 -0.67 -19.40
CA SER A 45 -15.76 -1.55 -18.95
C SER A 45 -16.41 -1.13 -17.62
N SER A 46 -15.97 -0.01 -17.02
CA SER A 46 -16.59 0.49 -15.79
C SER A 46 -18.02 0.96 -16.01
N PRO A 47 -18.87 1.00 -14.95
CA PRO A 47 -20.30 1.22 -15.09
C PRO A 47 -20.67 2.51 -15.82
N HIS A 48 -20.03 3.63 -15.50
CA HIS A 48 -20.41 4.92 -16.07
C HIS A 48 -20.12 5.02 -17.57
N PRO A 49 -18.89 4.76 -18.07
CA PRO A 49 -18.62 4.73 -19.51
C PRO A 49 -19.45 3.70 -20.28
N MET A 50 -19.72 2.53 -19.68
CA MET A 50 -20.54 1.52 -20.31
C MET A 50 -22.00 1.94 -20.42
N LEU A 51 -22.55 2.59 -19.38
CA LEU A 51 -23.91 3.16 -19.42
C LEU A 51 -24.00 4.24 -20.49
N GLU A 52 -23.08 5.20 -20.50
CA GLU A 52 -23.07 6.30 -21.46
C GLU A 52 -22.97 5.78 -22.91
N MET A 53 -22.03 4.85 -23.18
CA MET A 53 -21.88 4.23 -24.49
C MET A 53 -23.16 3.47 -24.91
N THR A 54 -23.72 2.68 -23.98
CA THR A 54 -24.90 1.87 -24.27
C THR A 54 -26.14 2.74 -24.49
N ALA A 55 -26.31 3.77 -23.65
CA ALA A 55 -27.43 4.73 -23.80
C ALA A 55 -27.36 5.49 -25.13
N ALA A 56 -26.18 5.92 -25.56
CA ALA A 56 -25.98 6.59 -26.85
C ALA A 56 -26.27 5.67 -28.06
N ALA A 57 -26.16 4.36 -27.90
CA ALA A 57 -26.39 3.34 -28.93
C ALA A 57 -27.77 2.65 -28.84
N ALA A 58 -28.55 2.96 -27.79
CA ALA A 58 -29.87 2.39 -27.54
C ALA A 58 -30.96 3.19 -28.16
N THR A 59 -31.97 2.49 -28.71
CA THR A 59 -33.29 3.03 -29.10
C THR A 59 -34.36 2.19 -28.42
N PRO A 60 -35.62 2.66 -28.33
CA PRO A 60 -36.72 1.84 -27.80
C PRO A 60 -36.89 0.49 -28.52
N GLU A 61 -36.53 0.42 -29.80
CA GLU A 61 -36.71 -0.76 -30.62
C GLU A 61 -35.57 -1.78 -30.49
N ARG A 62 -34.31 -1.30 -30.33
CA ARG A 62 -33.12 -2.17 -30.28
C ARG A 62 -31.87 -1.45 -29.76
N LEU A 63 -30.88 -2.27 -29.35
CA LEU A 63 -29.52 -1.84 -29.16
C LEU A 63 -28.68 -2.11 -30.43
N SER A 64 -27.72 -1.27 -30.75
CA SER A 64 -26.78 -1.52 -31.84
C SER A 64 -25.96 -2.80 -31.61
N ASP A 65 -25.63 -3.52 -32.68
CA ASP A 65 -24.92 -4.79 -32.60
C ASP A 65 -23.51 -4.63 -31.99
N ASP A 66 -22.83 -3.52 -32.28
CA ASP A 66 -21.51 -3.20 -31.72
C ASP A 66 -21.57 -3.01 -30.20
N ALA A 67 -22.56 -2.27 -29.70
CA ALA A 67 -22.76 -2.09 -28.27
C ALA A 67 -23.16 -3.41 -27.58
N ALA A 68 -24.04 -4.20 -28.19
CA ALA A 68 -24.41 -5.51 -27.68
C ALA A 68 -23.20 -6.46 -27.60
N GLN A 69 -22.33 -6.45 -28.61
CA GLN A 69 -21.11 -7.26 -28.59
C GLN A 69 -20.14 -6.82 -27.48
N LYS A 70 -19.97 -5.53 -27.25
CA LYS A 70 -19.14 -5.02 -26.14
C LYS A 70 -19.68 -5.44 -24.77
N LEU A 71 -21.00 -5.40 -24.57
CA LEU A 71 -21.63 -5.89 -23.35
C LEU A 71 -21.31 -7.38 -23.12
N ARG A 72 -21.48 -8.21 -24.16
CA ARG A 72 -21.16 -9.65 -24.09
C ARG A 72 -19.69 -9.94 -23.77
N GLN A 73 -18.77 -9.23 -24.40
CA GLN A 73 -17.34 -9.39 -24.16
C GLN A 73 -16.94 -9.09 -22.70
N ASN A 74 -17.70 -8.25 -22.03
CA ASN A 74 -17.47 -7.87 -20.63
C ASN A 74 -18.40 -8.63 -19.66
N HIS A 75 -19.18 -9.59 -20.13
CA HIS A 75 -20.15 -10.34 -19.33
C HIS A 75 -21.19 -9.45 -18.65
N ILE A 76 -21.56 -8.34 -19.30
CA ILE A 76 -22.55 -7.39 -18.82
C ILE A 76 -23.86 -7.66 -19.52
N TRP A 77 -24.94 -7.92 -18.77
CA TRP A 77 -26.28 -7.99 -19.32
C TRP A 77 -26.95 -6.62 -19.31
N ALA A 78 -27.91 -6.42 -20.21
CA ALA A 78 -28.67 -5.19 -20.30
C ALA A 78 -30.16 -5.46 -20.44
N ILE A 79 -30.97 -4.59 -19.89
CA ILE A 79 -32.41 -4.52 -20.12
C ILE A 79 -32.83 -3.06 -20.31
N TYR A 80 -33.68 -2.82 -21.26
CA TYR A 80 -34.29 -1.50 -21.51
C TYR A 80 -35.77 -1.57 -21.20
N LEU A 81 -36.22 -0.75 -20.25
CA LEU A 81 -37.60 -0.71 -19.79
C LEU A 81 -38.29 0.53 -20.33
N ASN A 82 -39.58 0.38 -20.70
CA ASN A 82 -40.46 1.49 -21.01
C ASN A 82 -40.96 2.23 -19.74
N ALA A 83 -41.74 3.25 -19.91
CA ALA A 83 -42.33 4.03 -18.81
C ALA A 83 -43.24 3.20 -17.89
N ASP A 84 -43.84 2.11 -18.39
CA ASP A 84 -44.67 1.18 -17.61
C ASP A 84 -43.85 0.08 -16.91
N GLY A 85 -42.54 0.12 -17.01
CA GLY A 85 -41.63 -0.87 -16.42
C GLY A 85 -41.60 -2.20 -17.17
N GLN A 86 -42.05 -2.24 -18.43
CA GLN A 86 -42.00 -3.44 -19.26
C GLN A 86 -40.74 -3.46 -20.13
N CYS A 87 -40.17 -4.63 -20.33
CA CYS A 87 -38.99 -4.80 -21.15
C CYS A 87 -39.27 -4.56 -22.63
N TYR A 88 -38.57 -3.60 -23.23
CA TYR A 88 -38.54 -3.41 -24.68
C TYR A 88 -37.60 -4.41 -25.34
N TRP A 89 -36.34 -4.49 -24.84
CA TRP A 89 -35.34 -5.44 -25.30
C TRP A 89 -34.37 -5.78 -24.16
N SER A 90 -33.64 -6.87 -24.34
CA SER A 90 -32.62 -7.30 -23.41
C SER A 90 -31.44 -7.93 -24.14
N VAL A 91 -30.24 -7.89 -23.53
CA VAL A 91 -29.01 -8.53 -24.01
C VAL A 91 -28.46 -9.40 -22.88
N ASP A 92 -28.27 -10.68 -23.16
CA ASP A 92 -27.70 -11.68 -22.26
C ASP A 92 -28.34 -11.67 -20.85
N LEU A 93 -29.65 -11.41 -20.78
CA LEU A 93 -30.39 -11.34 -19.51
C LEU A 93 -30.43 -12.73 -18.86
N PRO A 94 -29.99 -12.89 -17.61
CA PRO A 94 -30.11 -14.15 -16.87
C PRO A 94 -31.58 -14.55 -16.67
N ASP A 95 -31.87 -15.86 -16.67
CA ASP A 95 -33.24 -16.39 -16.56
C ASP A 95 -33.94 -15.99 -15.26
N GLU A 96 -33.18 -15.79 -14.18
CA GLU A 96 -33.70 -15.37 -12.88
C GLU A 96 -34.07 -13.88 -12.82
N VAL A 97 -33.65 -13.06 -13.78
CA VAL A 97 -33.92 -11.60 -13.79
C VAL A 97 -35.29 -11.33 -14.45
N PRO A 98 -36.23 -10.68 -13.72
CA PRO A 98 -37.57 -10.36 -14.26
C PRO A 98 -37.49 -9.42 -15.45
N LYS A 99 -38.48 -9.51 -16.32
CA LYS A 99 -38.67 -8.63 -17.50
C LYS A 99 -39.66 -7.50 -17.29
N SER A 100 -40.26 -7.42 -16.11
CA SER A 100 -41.23 -6.36 -15.77
C SER A 100 -41.01 -5.92 -14.33
N TYR A 101 -41.11 -4.62 -14.10
CA TYR A 101 -40.84 -4.00 -12.81
C TYR A 101 -41.87 -2.93 -12.49
N THR A 102 -42.23 -2.84 -11.22
CA THR A 102 -42.98 -1.71 -10.68
C THR A 102 -42.09 -0.53 -10.39
N ILE A 103 -42.66 0.65 -10.19
CA ILE A 103 -41.89 1.84 -9.78
C ILE A 103 -41.18 1.62 -8.42
N GLN A 104 -41.76 0.78 -7.55
CA GLN A 104 -41.17 0.41 -6.26
C GLN A 104 -39.96 -0.46 -6.45
N ASP A 105 -40.02 -1.44 -7.37
CA ASP A 105 -38.86 -2.30 -7.70
C ASP A 105 -37.71 -1.47 -8.26
N VAL A 106 -38.02 -0.54 -9.19
CA VAL A 106 -37.02 0.38 -9.75
C VAL A 106 -36.36 1.23 -8.66
N ALA A 107 -37.13 1.76 -7.71
CA ALA A 107 -36.60 2.56 -6.61
C ALA A 107 -35.70 1.73 -5.68
N LEU A 108 -35.96 0.45 -5.52
CA LEU A 108 -35.13 -0.47 -4.71
C LEU A 108 -33.82 -0.81 -5.43
N PHE A 109 -33.88 -1.32 -6.65
CA PHE A 109 -32.67 -1.78 -7.32
C PHE A 109 -31.81 -0.65 -7.89
N SER A 110 -32.33 0.54 -8.13
CA SER A 110 -31.55 1.68 -8.65
C SER A 110 -30.33 2.01 -7.77
N LYS A 111 -30.40 1.69 -6.50
CA LYS A 111 -29.29 1.86 -5.51
C LYS A 111 -28.55 0.57 -5.17
N GLY A 112 -28.96 -0.57 -5.73
CA GLY A 112 -28.50 -1.86 -5.24
C GLY A 112 -28.32 -2.90 -6.34
N TYR A 113 -29.02 -4.01 -6.15
CA TYR A 113 -28.84 -5.25 -6.88
C TYR A 113 -30.19 -5.76 -7.39
N ILE A 114 -30.15 -6.53 -8.48
CA ILE A 114 -31.25 -7.40 -8.92
C ILE A 114 -30.72 -8.82 -8.87
N GLU A 115 -31.36 -9.72 -8.11
CA GLU A 115 -30.95 -11.14 -7.95
C GLU A 115 -29.41 -11.30 -7.71
N ASP A 116 -28.85 -10.47 -6.80
CA ASP A 116 -27.43 -10.39 -6.48
C ASP A 116 -26.50 -9.85 -7.59
N TYR A 117 -27.04 -9.45 -8.73
CA TYR A 117 -26.30 -8.72 -9.75
C TYR A 117 -26.20 -7.23 -9.39
N PRO A 118 -25.03 -6.64 -9.29
CA PRO A 118 -24.89 -5.20 -9.11
C PRO A 118 -25.38 -4.50 -10.38
N VAL A 119 -26.41 -3.67 -10.26
CA VAL A 119 -27.04 -3.01 -11.41
C VAL A 119 -26.80 -1.51 -11.39
N PHE A 120 -26.61 -0.95 -12.58
CA PHE A 120 -26.43 0.47 -12.79
C PHE A 120 -27.51 0.96 -13.78
N VAL A 121 -28.07 2.11 -13.48
CA VAL A 121 -29.27 2.61 -14.13
C VAL A 121 -28.97 3.93 -14.83
N TRP A 122 -29.50 4.10 -16.03
CA TRP A 122 -29.42 5.33 -16.81
C TRP A 122 -30.78 5.71 -17.32
N ASN A 123 -31.18 6.94 -17.07
CA ASN A 123 -32.42 7.48 -17.59
C ASN A 123 -32.24 7.95 -19.04
N THR A 124 -33.12 7.53 -19.92
CA THR A 124 -33.20 7.98 -21.31
C THR A 124 -34.50 8.71 -21.53
N ASP A 125 -34.67 9.41 -22.66
CA ASP A 125 -35.89 10.16 -22.96
C ASP A 125 -37.12 9.24 -23.07
N ASP A 126 -36.93 7.99 -23.52
CA ASP A 126 -38.00 7.05 -23.82
C ASP A 126 -38.13 5.90 -22.81
N GLY A 127 -37.26 5.84 -21.77
CA GLY A 127 -37.28 4.73 -20.81
C GLY A 127 -36.07 4.66 -19.88
N LEU A 128 -35.82 3.46 -19.36
CA LEU A 128 -34.80 3.20 -18.39
C LEU A 128 -33.87 2.10 -18.88
N LEU A 129 -32.60 2.44 -19.06
CA LEU A 129 -31.55 1.48 -19.35
C LEU A 129 -30.95 0.96 -18.03
N ILE A 130 -30.83 -0.35 -17.89
CA ILE A 130 -30.22 -1.01 -16.75
C ILE A 130 -29.10 -1.90 -17.27
N LEU A 131 -27.90 -1.76 -16.73
CA LEU A 131 -26.79 -2.66 -16.94
C LEU A 131 -26.54 -3.46 -15.68
N GLY A 132 -26.48 -4.77 -15.80
CA GLY A 132 -26.12 -5.67 -14.70
C GLY A 132 -24.75 -6.30 -14.92
N TYR A 133 -23.94 -6.22 -13.91
CA TYR A 133 -22.60 -6.76 -13.90
C TYR A 133 -22.58 -8.15 -13.23
N PRO A 134 -21.55 -8.98 -13.47
CA PRO A 134 -21.45 -10.29 -12.84
C PRO A 134 -21.60 -10.23 -11.31
N LYS A 135 -22.23 -11.23 -10.73
CA LYS A 135 -22.31 -11.37 -9.26
C LYS A 135 -20.91 -11.24 -8.66
N ASP A 136 -20.79 -10.61 -7.49
CA ASP A 136 -19.50 -10.37 -6.82
C ASP A 136 -18.49 -9.47 -7.55
N SER A 137 -18.87 -8.79 -8.64
CA SER A 137 -17.99 -7.85 -9.34
C SER A 137 -17.85 -6.51 -8.63
N TYR A 138 -18.98 -5.96 -8.15
CA TYR A 138 -19.03 -4.68 -7.44
C TYR A 138 -19.75 -4.83 -6.10
N THR A 139 -19.29 -4.06 -5.10
CA THR A 139 -20.03 -3.85 -3.86
C THR A 139 -20.50 -2.40 -3.81
N LYS A 140 -21.76 -2.18 -3.47
CA LYS A 140 -22.37 -0.85 -3.34
C LYS A 140 -22.46 -0.49 -1.87
N LEU A 141 -21.69 0.51 -1.43
CA LEU A 141 -21.70 1.05 -0.09
C LEU A 141 -22.34 2.45 -0.11
N THR A 142 -23.60 2.54 0.32
CA THR A 142 -24.40 3.78 0.41
C THR A 142 -24.46 4.55 -0.91
N SER A 143 -23.51 5.44 -1.18
CA SER A 143 -23.44 6.24 -2.42
C SER A 143 -22.23 5.87 -3.30
N ASN A 144 -21.36 4.97 -2.85
CA ASN A 144 -20.13 4.56 -3.54
C ASN A 144 -20.15 3.06 -3.79
N TYR A 145 -19.46 2.64 -4.86
CA TYR A 145 -19.25 1.23 -5.21
C TYR A 145 -17.76 0.99 -5.45
N TYR A 146 -17.29 -0.19 -5.05
CA TYR A 146 -15.90 -0.58 -5.20
C TYR A 146 -15.84 -1.97 -5.84
N SER A 147 -14.84 -2.20 -6.68
CA SER A 147 -14.59 -3.53 -7.23
C SER A 147 -14.17 -4.50 -6.13
N ILE A 148 -14.82 -5.67 -6.05
CA ILE A 148 -14.47 -6.73 -5.11
C ILE A 148 -13.07 -7.27 -5.38
N SER A 149 -12.64 -7.31 -6.65
CA SER A 149 -11.30 -7.74 -7.03
C SER A 149 -10.20 -6.82 -6.49
N ALA A 150 -10.46 -5.50 -6.45
CA ALA A 150 -9.58 -4.52 -5.84
C ALA A 150 -9.50 -4.72 -4.32
N LEU A 151 -10.65 -4.89 -3.67
CA LEU A 151 -10.73 -5.14 -2.23
C LEU A 151 -10.01 -6.43 -1.81
N ARG A 152 -10.11 -7.50 -2.59
CA ARG A 152 -9.38 -8.77 -2.32
C ARG A 152 -7.87 -8.63 -2.42
N ARG A 153 -7.36 -7.77 -3.31
CA ARG A 153 -5.91 -7.54 -3.47
C ARG A 153 -5.31 -6.63 -2.41
N LEU A 154 -6.11 -5.77 -1.80
CA LEU A 154 -5.67 -4.82 -0.76
C LEU A 154 -4.92 -5.49 0.41
N PRO A 155 -5.44 -6.56 1.06
CA PRO A 155 -4.73 -7.22 2.16
C PRO A 155 -3.37 -7.79 1.73
N VAL A 156 -3.29 -8.39 0.55
CA VAL A 156 -2.04 -8.96 0.02
C VAL A 156 -1.00 -7.85 -0.23
N PHE A 157 -1.44 -6.72 -0.78
CA PHE A 157 -0.58 -5.56 -0.99
C PHE A 157 -0.07 -4.98 0.34
N VAL A 158 -0.95 -4.81 1.34
CA VAL A 158 -0.57 -4.31 2.67
C VAL A 158 0.42 -5.26 3.35
N LEU A 159 0.18 -6.58 3.30
CA LEU A 159 1.10 -7.58 3.85
C LEU A 159 2.45 -7.56 3.13
N GLY A 160 2.47 -7.38 1.81
CA GLY A 160 3.69 -7.24 1.03
C GLY A 160 4.50 -6.02 1.43
N MET A 161 3.84 -4.87 1.62
CA MET A 161 4.50 -3.64 2.12
C MET A 161 5.08 -3.84 3.52
N LEU A 162 4.30 -4.39 4.45
CA LEU A 162 4.79 -4.67 5.81
C LEU A 162 5.98 -5.64 5.81
N GLY A 163 5.97 -6.66 4.95
CA GLY A 163 7.09 -7.58 4.80
C GLY A 163 8.36 -6.87 4.29
N LEU A 164 8.21 -5.97 3.32
CA LEU A 164 9.31 -5.15 2.82
C LEU A 164 9.87 -4.24 3.91
N ASP A 165 9.01 -3.62 4.72
CA ASP A 165 9.41 -2.77 5.84
C ASP A 165 10.23 -3.53 6.87
N VAL A 166 9.77 -4.70 7.27
CA VAL A 166 10.50 -5.57 8.21
C VAL A 166 11.88 -5.92 7.65
N LEU A 167 11.97 -6.24 6.35
CA LEU A 167 13.24 -6.51 5.69
C LEU A 167 14.18 -5.30 5.71
N CYS A 168 13.66 -4.11 5.37
CA CYS A 168 14.43 -2.86 5.38
C CYS A 168 14.93 -2.50 6.78
N LEU A 169 14.08 -2.64 7.80
CA LEU A 169 14.45 -2.42 9.20
C LEU A 169 15.53 -3.41 9.66
N PHE A 170 15.42 -4.67 9.28
CA PHE A 170 16.43 -5.68 9.59
C PHE A 170 17.78 -5.35 8.94
N CYS A 171 17.79 -4.97 7.68
CA CYS A 171 18.98 -4.52 6.97
C CYS A 171 19.61 -3.29 7.65
N ALA A 172 18.79 -2.27 7.97
CA ALA A 172 19.27 -1.07 8.66
C ALA A 172 19.87 -1.39 10.02
N TYR A 173 19.23 -2.26 10.81
CA TYR A 173 19.75 -2.75 12.09
C TYR A 173 21.09 -3.46 11.91
N TYR A 174 21.20 -4.36 10.95
CA TYR A 174 22.42 -5.11 10.68
C TYR A 174 23.60 -4.17 10.33
N PHE A 175 23.40 -3.22 9.43
CA PHE A 175 24.42 -2.25 9.04
C PHE A 175 24.80 -1.33 10.21
N CYS A 176 23.82 -0.86 10.98
CA CYS A 176 24.06 -0.03 12.16
C CYS A 176 24.88 -0.79 13.22
N LYS A 177 24.47 -2.02 13.54
CA LYS A 177 25.19 -2.91 14.47
C LYS A 177 26.65 -3.14 14.03
N ARG A 178 26.83 -3.49 12.75
CA ARG A 178 28.18 -3.73 12.20
C ARG A 178 29.07 -2.48 12.30
N LYS A 179 28.52 -1.29 12.02
CA LYS A 179 29.24 -0.03 12.12
C LYS A 179 29.64 0.29 13.58
N ILE A 180 28.71 0.10 14.51
CA ILE A 180 28.96 0.32 15.94
C ILE A 180 30.07 -0.63 16.44
N ILE A 181 29.96 -1.93 16.19
CA ILE A 181 30.93 -2.92 16.60
C ILE A 181 32.32 -2.56 16.06
N ARG A 182 32.43 -2.32 14.76
CA ARG A 182 33.70 -1.97 14.11
C ARG A 182 34.39 -0.74 14.74
N ASN A 183 33.60 0.24 15.19
CA ASN A 183 34.13 1.47 15.78
C ASN A 183 34.44 1.33 17.26
N THR A 184 33.83 0.39 17.99
CA THR A 184 34.02 0.19 19.43
C THR A 184 34.98 -0.95 19.76
N GLU A 185 35.12 -1.94 18.89
CA GLU A 185 36.01 -3.09 19.07
C GLU A 185 37.48 -2.70 19.39
N PRO A 186 38.10 -1.70 18.70
CA PRO A 186 39.45 -1.27 19.04
C PRO A 186 39.56 -0.69 20.46
N ILE A 187 38.49 -0.02 20.94
CA ILE A 187 38.44 0.54 22.29
C ILE A 187 38.41 -0.58 23.34
N VAL A 188 37.51 -1.55 23.11
CA VAL A 188 37.35 -2.72 24.01
C VAL A 188 38.67 -3.49 24.09
N SER A 189 39.28 -3.82 22.95
CA SER A 189 40.58 -4.53 22.91
C SER A 189 41.71 -3.75 23.60
N ALA A 190 41.75 -2.43 23.46
CA ALA A 190 42.72 -1.59 24.15
C ALA A 190 42.51 -1.59 25.67
N VAL A 191 41.25 -1.56 26.13
CA VAL A 191 40.93 -1.65 27.57
C VAL A 191 41.29 -3.02 28.14
N GLU A 192 41.01 -4.11 27.42
CA GLU A 192 41.43 -5.46 27.83
C GLU A 192 42.95 -5.59 27.93
N THR A 193 43.68 -5.06 26.94
CA THR A 193 45.17 -5.06 26.98
C THR A 193 45.73 -4.26 28.17
N LEU A 194 45.09 -3.12 28.49
CA LEU A 194 45.44 -2.35 29.69
C LEU A 194 45.13 -3.10 30.98
N ALA A 195 44.04 -3.84 31.05
CA ALA A 195 43.67 -4.68 32.20
C ALA A 195 44.70 -5.80 32.41
N ASP A 196 45.32 -6.31 31.35
CA ASP A 196 46.42 -7.26 31.39
C ASP A 196 47.78 -6.64 31.80
N GLY A 197 47.79 -5.35 32.16
CA GLY A 197 49.00 -4.64 32.59
C GLY A 197 49.94 -4.21 31.45
N LYS A 198 49.49 -4.28 30.21
CA LYS A 198 50.28 -3.90 29.03
C LYS A 198 49.93 -2.50 28.54
N PRO A 199 50.89 -1.62 28.24
CA PRO A 199 50.60 -0.31 27.66
C PRO A 199 50.10 -0.43 26.24
N VAL A 200 49.16 0.45 25.85
CA VAL A 200 48.56 0.50 24.50
C VAL A 200 48.61 1.92 23.97
N SER A 201 48.58 2.05 22.64
CA SER A 201 48.40 3.32 21.96
C SER A 201 47.22 3.20 20.97
N LEU A 202 46.16 3.95 21.23
CA LEU A 202 44.93 3.90 20.47
C LEU A 202 44.78 5.18 19.66
N HIS A 203 44.70 5.03 18.33
CA HIS A 203 44.48 6.14 17.40
C HIS A 203 43.11 6.04 16.81
N ILE A 204 42.15 6.78 17.36
CA ILE A 204 40.79 6.90 16.86
C ILE A 204 40.49 8.37 16.61
N SER A 205 40.05 8.68 15.40
CA SER A 205 39.58 10.01 15.02
C SER A 205 38.06 10.12 15.10
N GLY A 206 37.52 11.34 15.27
CA GLY A 206 36.09 11.62 15.30
C GLY A 206 35.48 11.58 16.71
N GLU A 207 34.21 11.18 16.78
CA GLU A 207 33.39 11.31 17.99
C GLU A 207 33.87 10.44 19.20
N LEU A 208 34.69 9.44 18.96
CA LEU A 208 35.26 8.56 20.00
C LEU A 208 36.69 8.94 20.38
N SER A 209 37.23 10.05 19.85
CA SER A 209 38.59 10.53 20.13
C SER A 209 38.84 10.83 21.61
N ASP A 210 37.84 11.35 22.35
CA ASP A 210 37.96 11.64 23.78
C ASP A 210 38.16 10.35 24.60
N ILE A 211 37.50 9.24 24.18
CA ILE A 211 37.66 7.96 24.82
C ILE A 211 39.05 7.41 24.51
N ALA A 212 39.51 7.50 23.26
CA ALA A 212 40.85 7.09 22.86
C ALA A 212 41.91 7.88 23.63
N SER A 213 41.74 9.19 23.79
CA SER A 213 42.63 10.03 24.60
C SER A 213 42.66 9.60 26.06
N SER A 214 41.54 9.26 26.66
CA SER A 214 41.43 8.80 28.04
C SER A 214 42.13 7.44 28.23
N VAL A 215 41.97 6.52 27.28
CA VAL A 215 42.63 5.22 27.24
C VAL A 215 44.15 5.39 27.12
N ASN A 216 44.61 6.28 26.23
CA ASN A 216 46.05 6.57 26.07
C ASN A 216 46.65 7.21 27.33
N LYS A 217 45.91 8.08 28.02
CA LYS A 217 46.35 8.66 29.29
C LYS A 217 46.49 7.57 30.38
N ALA A 218 45.54 6.65 30.49
CA ALA A 218 45.61 5.53 31.40
C ALA A 218 46.81 4.63 31.06
N SER A 219 47.07 4.38 29.79
CA SER A 219 48.22 3.63 29.30
C SER A 219 49.56 4.27 29.69
N SER A 220 49.69 5.59 29.56
CA SER A 220 50.90 6.32 29.95
C SER A 220 51.18 6.26 31.47
N ILE A 221 50.14 6.30 32.30
CA ILE A 221 50.26 6.14 33.76
C ILE A 221 50.74 4.74 34.09
N LEU A 222 50.16 3.70 33.49
CA LEU A 222 50.53 2.31 33.66
C LEU A 222 51.99 2.09 33.28
N ASN A 223 52.44 2.63 32.15
CA ASN A 223 53.81 2.51 31.70
C ASN A 223 54.80 3.11 32.70
N ARG A 224 54.55 4.31 33.23
CA ARG A 224 55.35 4.97 34.28
C ARG A 224 55.39 4.13 35.56
N GLN A 225 54.31 3.52 35.97
CA GLN A 225 54.26 2.66 37.15
C GLN A 225 55.09 1.39 36.95
N ASN A 226 55.04 0.79 35.75
CA ASN A 226 55.82 -0.40 35.41
C ASN A 226 57.33 -0.07 35.40
N GLU A 227 57.72 1.07 34.81
CA GLU A 227 59.12 1.55 34.83
C GLU A 227 59.63 1.81 36.26
N ALA A 228 58.79 2.45 37.13
CA ALA A 228 59.17 2.70 38.53
C ALA A 228 59.25 1.44 39.40
N ARG A 229 58.65 0.32 39.02
CA ARG A 229 58.75 -0.97 39.70
C ARG A 229 59.92 -1.81 39.18
N ALA A 230 60.48 -1.52 38.02
CA ALA A 230 61.60 -2.25 37.41
C ALA A 230 62.98 -1.64 37.80
N ASN A 231 62.97 -0.40 38.32
CA ASN A 231 64.13 0.26 38.90
C ASN A 231 64.16 0.12 40.44
#